data_2a9bf414cbb3cb35a3387ea7f44ed1d4
#
_entry.id   2a9bf414cbb3cb35a3387ea7f44ed1d4
#
_cell.length_a   1.000
_cell.length_b   1.000
_cell.length_c   1.000
_cell.angle_alpha   90.00
_cell.angle_beta   90.00
_cell.angle_gamma   90.00
#
_symmetry.space_group_name_H-M   'P 1'
#
loop_
_entity.id
_entity.type
_entity.pdbx_description
1 polymer ?
#
loop_
_entity_poly.entity_id
_entity_poly.type
_entity_poly.pdbx_seq_one_letter_code
_entity_poly.pdbx_strand_id
1 'polypeptide(L)' 'MNDWYLIADIGGTNARFSAIRPHELENNQQFFHSVDEHPNFEDLLSIVMTEISQTTGWDHPPK' A
#
# COMPACT_ATOMS: atom_id res chain seq x y z
N MET A 1 -1.87 -13.88 14.46
CA MET A 1 -2.42 -13.83 13.12
C MET A 1 -1.72 -12.76 12.31
N ASN A 2 -1.63 -12.99 11.00
CA ASN A 2 -0.82 -12.14 10.14
C ASN A 2 -1.64 -11.19 9.27
N ASP A 3 -2.80 -10.78 9.79
CA ASP A 3 -3.63 -9.83 9.07
C ASP A 3 -2.93 -8.47 8.97
N TRP A 4 -3.10 -7.85 7.84
CA TRP A 4 -2.62 -6.49 7.63
C TRP A 4 -3.68 -5.69 6.87
N TYR A 5 -3.56 -4.38 6.94
CA TYR A 5 -4.55 -3.48 6.34
C TYR A 5 -3.85 -2.53 5.39
N LEU A 6 -4.52 -2.24 4.29
CA LEU A 6 -4.08 -1.25 3.34
C LEU A 6 -4.95 -0.01 3.48
N ILE A 7 -4.31 1.13 3.72
CA ILE A 7 -4.99 2.41 3.81
C ILE A 7 -4.51 3.27 2.65
N ALA A 8 -5.45 3.82 1.89
CA ALA A 8 -5.14 4.70 0.78
C ALA A 8 -5.65 6.11 1.08
N ASP A 9 -4.78 7.08 0.93
CA ASP A 9 -5.10 8.50 1.07
C ASP A 9 -4.75 9.16 -0.26
N ILE A 10 -5.76 9.46 -1.06
CA ILE A 10 -5.57 9.93 -2.42
C ILE A 10 -5.94 11.39 -2.52
N GLY A 11 -4.95 12.23 -2.81
CA GLY A 11 -5.16 13.64 -3.09
C GLY A 11 -5.28 13.86 -4.59
N GLY A 12 -5.26 15.14 -5.00
CA GLY A 12 -5.45 15.50 -6.40
C GLY A 12 -4.38 14.98 -7.33
N THR A 13 -3.10 15.02 -6.91
CA THR A 13 -1.99 14.62 -7.76
C THR A 13 -1.14 13.52 -7.14
N ASN A 14 -1.32 13.24 -5.85
CA ASN A 14 -0.50 12.26 -5.14
C ASN A 14 -1.37 11.27 -4.40
N ALA A 15 -0.89 10.04 -4.33
CA ALA A 15 -1.53 9.00 -3.54
C ALA A 15 -0.53 8.48 -2.51
N ARG A 16 -1.00 8.30 -1.28
CA ARG A 16 -0.22 7.69 -0.21
C ARG A 16 -0.90 6.41 0.22
N PHE A 17 -0.13 5.35 0.24
CA PHE A 17 -0.61 4.04 0.67
C PHE A 17 0.14 3.63 1.92
N SER A 18 -0.58 3.11 2.90
CA SER A 18 0.01 2.63 4.15
C SER A 18 -0.35 1.17 4.35
N ALA A 19 0.65 0.34 4.57
CA ALA A 19 0.46 -1.06 4.94
C ALA A 19 0.67 -1.17 6.44
N ILE A 20 -0.34 -1.60 7.16
CA ILE A 20 -0.37 -1.56 8.61
C ILE A 20 -0.70 -2.94 9.18
N ARG A 21 0.10 -3.38 10.14
CA ARG A 21 -0.23 -4.50 11.02
C ARG A 21 -0.55 -3.95 12.40
N PRO A 22 -1.79 -4.12 12.90
CA PRO A 22 -2.18 -3.52 14.18
C PRO A 22 -1.30 -3.93 15.37
N HIS A 23 -0.71 -5.11 15.31
CA HIS A 23 0.15 -5.62 16.39
C HIS A 23 1.60 -5.19 16.25
N GLU A 24 1.94 -4.51 15.15
CA GLU A 24 3.32 -4.14 14.84
C GLU A 24 3.34 -2.72 14.29
N LEU A 25 2.87 -1.77 15.12
CA LEU A 25 2.76 -0.38 14.69
C LEU A 25 4.08 0.23 14.25
N GLU A 26 5.19 -0.27 14.78
CA GLU A 26 6.51 0.23 14.41
C GLU A 26 6.94 -0.21 13.02
N ASN A 27 6.26 -1.20 12.45
CA ASN A 27 6.62 -1.76 11.15
C ASN A 27 5.69 -1.29 10.04
N ASN A 28 5.02 -0.17 10.25
CA ASN A 28 4.17 0.40 9.21
C ASN A 28 5.01 0.84 8.02
N GLN A 29 4.53 0.53 6.83
CA GLN A 29 5.19 0.91 5.58
C GLN A 29 4.33 1.90 4.83
N GLN A 30 4.94 2.93 4.30
CA GLN A 30 4.24 3.93 3.51
C GLN A 30 4.84 4.01 2.12
N PHE A 31 3.97 4.16 1.13
CA PHE A 31 4.35 4.21 -0.27
C PHE A 31 3.67 5.41 -0.93
N PHE A 32 4.44 6.18 -1.67
CA PHE A 32 3.96 7.41 -2.31
C PHE A 32 4.05 7.28 -3.82
N HIS A 33 2.98 7.67 -4.51
CA HIS A 33 2.93 7.59 -5.96
C HIS A 33 2.24 8.84 -6.53
N SER A 34 2.61 9.19 -7.75
CA SER A 34 1.97 10.26 -8.48
C SER A 34 0.73 9.71 -9.20
N VAL A 35 -0.41 10.32 -8.96
CA VAL A 35 -1.65 9.92 -9.63
C VAL A 35 -1.57 10.23 -11.13
N ASP A 36 -0.86 11.29 -11.51
CA ASP A 36 -0.71 11.68 -12.90
C ASP A 36 0.02 10.63 -13.73
N GLU A 37 0.96 9.91 -13.12
CA GLU A 37 1.70 8.85 -13.79
C GLU A 37 0.93 7.55 -13.86
N HIS A 38 -0.11 7.42 -13.04
CA HIS A 38 -0.90 6.20 -12.93
C HIS A 38 -2.38 6.54 -12.97
N PRO A 39 -2.90 6.94 -14.14
CA PRO A 39 -4.30 7.38 -14.24
C PRO A 39 -5.32 6.28 -13.96
N ASN A 40 -4.91 5.02 -14.09
CA ASN A 40 -5.79 3.89 -13.79
C ASN A 40 -5.51 3.42 -12.36
N PHE A 41 -6.51 3.56 -11.49
CA PHE A 41 -6.35 3.19 -10.09
C PHE A 41 -6.03 1.70 -9.90
N GLU A 42 -6.61 0.85 -10.73
CA GLU A 42 -6.34 -0.60 -10.61
C GLU A 42 -4.88 -0.92 -10.90
N ASP A 43 -4.29 -0.25 -11.89
CA ASP A 43 -2.87 -0.43 -12.19
C ASP A 43 -2.00 0.08 -11.05
N LEU A 44 -2.35 1.24 -10.51
CA LEU A 44 -1.62 1.80 -9.37
C LEU A 44 -1.71 0.86 -8.17
N LEU A 45 -2.88 0.33 -7.89
CA LEU A 45 -3.08 -0.59 -6.78
C LEU A 45 -2.23 -1.86 -6.96
N SER A 46 -2.15 -2.39 -8.18
CA SER A 46 -1.31 -3.56 -8.46
C SER A 46 0.16 -3.27 -8.20
N ILE A 47 0.63 -2.10 -8.59
CA ILE A 47 2.02 -1.69 -8.36
C ILE A 47 2.30 -1.61 -6.86
N VAL A 48 1.40 -0.98 -6.11
CA VAL A 48 1.55 -0.84 -4.66
C VAL A 48 1.54 -2.21 -3.98
N MET A 49 0.65 -3.09 -4.37
CA MET A 49 0.58 -4.43 -3.79
C MET A 49 1.88 -5.20 -4.02
N THR A 50 2.46 -5.07 -5.21
CA THR A 50 3.75 -5.68 -5.51
C THR A 50 4.85 -5.10 -4.65
N GLU A 51 4.90 -3.78 -4.49
CA GLU A 51 5.88 -3.13 -3.65
C GLU A 51 5.77 -3.58 -2.19
N ILE A 52 4.55 -3.68 -1.68
CA ILE A 52 4.33 -4.13 -0.31
C ILE A 52 4.84 -5.56 -0.13
N SER A 53 4.51 -6.43 -1.06
CA SER A 53 4.96 -7.82 -1.00
C SER A 53 6.48 -7.93 -1.01
N GLN A 54 7.14 -7.15 -1.86
CA GLN A 54 8.60 -7.17 -1.97
C GLN A 54 9.28 -6.59 -0.73
N THR A 55 8.69 -5.56 -0.14
CA THR A 55 9.28 -4.87 1.01
C THR A 55 9.04 -5.63 2.30
N THR A 56 7.85 -6.16 2.49
CA THR A 56 7.45 -6.78 3.75
C THR A 56 7.55 -8.30 3.75
N GLY A 57 7.50 -8.91 2.58
CA GLY A 57 7.41 -10.35 2.47
C GLY A 57 6.01 -10.90 2.74
N TRP A 58 5.03 -10.04 2.90
CA TRP A 58 3.65 -10.49 3.11
C TRP A 58 3.08 -10.99 1.79
N ASP A 59 2.74 -12.27 1.74
CA ASP A 59 2.31 -12.93 0.52
C ASP A 59 0.81 -13.19 0.46
N HIS A 60 0.07 -12.63 1.40
CA HIS A 60 -1.38 -12.76 1.46
C HIS A 60 -2.02 -11.37 1.27
N PRO A 61 -3.26 -11.30 0.78
CA PRO A 61 -3.90 -10.01 0.54
C PRO A 61 -4.25 -9.29 1.85
N PRO A 62 -4.42 -7.96 1.81
CA PRO A 62 -4.86 -7.24 2.99
C PRO A 62 -6.30 -7.60 3.36
N LYS A 63 -6.58 -7.43 4.58
CA LYS A 63 -7.91 -7.72 5.09
C LYS A 63 -8.95 -6.68 4.68
#